data_93fac2cd6a3a57935681c6af7763fe95
#
_entry.id   93fac2cd6a3a57935681c6af7763fe95
#
_cell.length_a   1.000
_cell.length_b   1.000
_cell.length_c   1.000
_cell.angle_alpha   90.00
_cell.angle_beta   90.00
_cell.angle_gamma   90.00
#
_symmetry.space_group_name_H-M   'P 1'
#
loop_
_entity.id
_entity.type
_entity.pdbx_description
1 polymer ?
#
loop_
_entity_poly.entity_id
_entity_poly.type
_entity_poly.pdbx_seq_one_letter_code
_entity_poly.pdbx_strand_id
1 'polypeptide(L)'
;MLSDSNPIILIPARMNSTRLPNKPLADINGVPMIVRVWQIAVDANIGRVIVASGDTEISKAIQNEGGEAILTDPALPSGSDRIFAALEKADPSKKHDIIINLQGDLPLLERSTITAAYNLMDNDQVDIGTVAAKIIIPEEKLSPSIVKAIVAWNNDGITGRALYFTRAPAPTGDGPMYHHIGLYTYKRHALERFVKLPISPLEQQEKLEQLRALENGMRIDIALVDTVPFGVDTPEDLEKAKLLIK
;
A
#
# COMPACT_ATOMS: atom_id res chain seq x y z
N MET A 1 8.93 19.86 7.44
CA MET A 1 8.26 19.27 8.64
C MET A 1 6.83 18.93 8.27
N LEU A 2 6.35 17.75 8.62
CA LEU A 2 5.00 17.26 8.29
C LEU A 2 3.85 18.08 8.90
N SER A 3 4.16 19.00 9.85
CA SER A 3 3.15 19.87 10.49
C SER A 3 2.35 20.74 9.50
N ASP A 4 2.91 21.03 8.34
CA ASP A 4 2.31 21.89 7.32
C ASP A 4 1.83 21.08 6.10
N SER A 5 1.99 19.75 6.13
CA SER A 5 1.54 18.88 5.04
C SER A 5 0.03 18.66 5.08
N ASN A 6 -0.55 18.40 3.91
CA ASN A 6 -1.96 18.10 3.74
C ASN A 6 -2.13 16.72 3.11
N PRO A 7 -1.98 15.63 3.90
CA PRO A 7 -2.03 14.28 3.39
C PRO A 7 -3.44 13.84 3.00
N ILE A 8 -3.51 12.87 2.07
CA ILE A 8 -4.73 12.16 1.70
C ILE A 8 -4.45 10.66 1.62
N ILE A 9 -5.34 9.84 2.15
CA ILE A 9 -5.30 8.38 2.03
C ILE A 9 -6.26 7.95 0.93
N LEU A 10 -5.74 7.22 -0.05
CA LEU A 10 -6.49 6.67 -1.16
C LEU A 10 -6.43 5.15 -1.14
N ILE A 11 -7.60 4.50 -1.15
CA ILE A 11 -7.73 3.05 -1.07
C ILE A 11 -8.25 2.53 -2.42
N PRO A 12 -7.39 1.94 -3.27
CA PRO A 12 -7.84 1.39 -4.55
C PRO A 12 -8.63 0.10 -4.33
N ALA A 13 -9.78 -0.01 -4.98
CA ALA A 13 -10.62 -1.20 -4.90
C ALA A 13 -11.34 -1.47 -6.23
N ARG A 14 -11.44 -2.76 -6.62
CA ARG A 14 -12.24 -3.22 -7.76
C ARG A 14 -12.77 -4.62 -7.49
N MET A 15 -13.94 -4.94 -8.06
CA MET A 15 -14.59 -6.26 -7.89
C MET A 15 -13.85 -7.38 -8.59
N ASN A 16 -13.11 -7.07 -9.67
CA ASN A 16 -12.42 -8.07 -10.48
C ASN A 16 -11.23 -8.65 -9.72
N SER A 17 -11.46 -9.76 -9.02
CA SER A 17 -10.46 -10.57 -8.35
C SER A 17 -10.66 -12.03 -8.72
N THR A 18 -9.62 -12.69 -9.23
CA THR A 18 -9.70 -14.07 -9.73
C THR A 18 -9.69 -15.12 -8.62
N ARG A 19 -8.92 -14.88 -7.55
CA ARG A 19 -8.74 -15.82 -6.43
C ARG A 19 -9.88 -15.76 -5.41
N LEU A 20 -10.45 -14.58 -5.20
CA LEU A 20 -11.58 -14.34 -4.30
C LEU A 20 -12.56 -13.40 -5.01
N PRO A 21 -13.59 -13.91 -5.70
CA PRO A 21 -14.58 -13.08 -6.39
C PRO A 21 -15.24 -12.09 -5.42
N ASN A 22 -15.46 -10.87 -5.90
CA ASN A 22 -16.03 -9.77 -5.10
C ASN A 22 -15.25 -9.44 -3.83
N LYS A 23 -13.93 -9.69 -3.82
CA LYS A 23 -13.02 -9.54 -2.68
C LYS A 23 -13.28 -8.29 -1.81
N PRO A 24 -13.44 -7.06 -2.35
CA PRO A 24 -13.66 -5.88 -1.52
C PRO A 24 -14.93 -5.92 -0.68
N LEU A 25 -15.98 -6.60 -1.16
CA LEU A 25 -17.26 -6.76 -0.46
C LEU A 25 -17.37 -8.08 0.31
N ALA A 26 -16.30 -8.87 0.37
CA ALA A 26 -16.28 -10.11 1.16
C ALA A 26 -16.61 -9.79 2.63
N ASP A 27 -17.57 -10.51 3.17
CA ASP A 27 -18.01 -10.34 4.55
C ASP A 27 -16.96 -10.85 5.54
N ILE A 28 -16.60 -10.00 6.50
CA ILE A 28 -15.78 -10.34 7.65
C ILE A 28 -16.59 -9.99 8.90
N ASN A 29 -17.28 -10.97 9.48
CA ASN A 29 -18.09 -10.81 10.68
C ASN A 29 -19.10 -9.64 10.58
N GLY A 30 -19.93 -9.63 9.52
CA GLY A 30 -20.99 -8.66 9.28
C GLY A 30 -20.55 -7.34 8.64
N VAL A 31 -19.25 -7.15 8.36
CA VAL A 31 -18.72 -5.91 7.77
C VAL A 31 -17.93 -6.23 6.50
N PRO A 32 -18.19 -5.58 5.36
CA PRO A 32 -17.41 -5.74 4.14
C PRO A 32 -15.91 -5.41 4.36
N MET A 33 -15.03 -6.19 3.76
CA MET A 33 -13.58 -6.03 3.95
C MET A 33 -13.11 -4.60 3.63
N ILE A 34 -13.60 -3.99 2.55
CA ILE A 34 -13.19 -2.63 2.18
C ILE A 34 -13.63 -1.58 3.22
N VAL A 35 -14.76 -1.80 3.89
CA VAL A 35 -15.24 -0.92 4.97
C VAL A 35 -14.30 -1.02 6.17
N ARG A 36 -13.82 -2.22 6.52
CA ARG A 36 -12.83 -2.38 7.59
C ARG A 36 -11.52 -1.66 7.29
N VAL A 37 -11.00 -1.81 6.06
CA VAL A 37 -9.79 -1.11 5.64
C VAL A 37 -9.98 0.41 5.66
N TRP A 38 -11.13 0.89 5.17
CA TRP A 38 -11.49 2.30 5.23
C TRP A 38 -11.54 2.81 6.68
N GLN A 39 -12.16 2.06 7.59
CA GLN A 39 -12.23 2.44 9.01
C GLN A 39 -10.83 2.54 9.65
N ILE A 40 -9.93 1.59 9.36
CA ILE A 40 -8.52 1.65 9.82
C ILE A 40 -7.84 2.94 9.34
N ALA A 41 -8.07 3.32 8.08
CA ALA A 41 -7.52 4.53 7.51
C ALA A 41 -8.08 5.80 8.18
N VAL A 42 -9.39 5.84 8.46
CA VAL A 42 -10.04 6.93 9.21
C VAL A 42 -9.47 7.02 10.63
N ASP A 43 -9.36 5.89 11.32
CA ASP A 43 -8.84 5.82 12.69
C ASP A 43 -7.36 6.16 12.80
N ALA A 44 -6.59 6.11 11.72
CA ALA A 44 -5.21 6.58 11.69
C ALA A 44 -5.10 8.10 11.87
N ASN A 45 -6.18 8.83 11.57
CA ASN A 45 -6.32 10.27 11.77
C ASN A 45 -5.16 11.10 11.17
N ILE A 46 -4.70 10.70 9.98
CA ILE A 46 -3.59 11.37 9.28
C ILE A 46 -4.12 12.44 8.32
N GLY A 47 -5.25 12.17 7.64
CA GLY A 47 -5.82 13.08 6.65
C GLY A 47 -7.14 12.57 6.08
N ARG A 48 -7.62 13.24 5.01
CA ARG A 48 -8.84 12.84 4.29
C ARG A 48 -8.69 11.43 3.73
N VAL A 49 -9.74 10.61 3.81
CA VAL A 49 -9.74 9.22 3.33
C VAL A 49 -10.76 9.06 2.21
N ILE A 50 -10.35 8.51 1.08
CA ILE A 50 -11.21 8.25 -0.08
C ILE A 50 -10.97 6.84 -0.61
N VAL A 51 -12.05 6.11 -0.90
CA VAL A 51 -11.97 4.85 -1.64
C VAL A 51 -12.04 5.12 -3.14
N ALA A 52 -10.95 4.81 -3.86
CA ALA A 52 -10.87 4.87 -5.31
C ALA A 52 -11.47 3.59 -5.90
N SER A 53 -12.75 3.62 -6.23
CA SER A 53 -13.54 2.45 -6.60
C SER A 53 -13.63 2.26 -8.12
N GLY A 54 -13.47 1.02 -8.58
CA GLY A 54 -13.79 0.64 -9.96
C GLY A 54 -15.26 0.29 -10.19
N ASP A 55 -16.05 0.17 -9.12
CA ASP A 55 -17.40 -0.41 -9.17
C ASP A 55 -18.36 0.35 -8.25
N THR A 56 -19.61 0.51 -8.70
CA THR A 56 -20.62 1.26 -7.98
C THR A 56 -21.02 0.62 -6.64
N GLU A 57 -20.98 -0.70 -6.55
CA GLU A 57 -21.30 -1.46 -5.35
C GLU A 57 -20.33 -1.17 -4.21
N ILE A 58 -19.04 -1.06 -4.52
CA ILE A 58 -18.01 -0.67 -3.56
C ILE A 58 -18.24 0.76 -3.08
N SER A 59 -18.53 1.68 -4.03
CA SER A 59 -18.82 3.07 -3.68
C SER A 59 -20.02 3.18 -2.74
N LYS A 60 -21.10 2.44 -3.01
CA LYS A 60 -22.30 2.41 -2.15
C LYS A 60 -22.00 1.85 -0.75
N ALA A 61 -21.18 0.78 -0.66
CA ALA A 61 -20.83 0.21 0.64
C ALA A 61 -20.11 1.24 1.53
N ILE A 62 -19.19 2.01 0.96
CA ILE A 62 -18.47 3.06 1.70
C ILE A 62 -19.39 4.24 2.04
N GLN A 63 -20.23 4.70 1.11
CA GLN A 63 -21.15 5.81 1.33
C GLN A 63 -22.20 5.49 2.39
N ASN A 64 -22.67 4.24 2.50
CA ASN A 64 -23.59 3.81 3.54
C ASN A 64 -23.01 3.93 4.95
N GLU A 65 -21.68 3.83 5.08
CA GLU A 65 -20.95 4.05 6.33
C GLU A 65 -20.52 5.52 6.54
N GLY A 66 -21.00 6.44 5.68
CA GLY A 66 -20.64 7.87 5.74
C GLY A 66 -19.27 8.19 5.17
N GLY A 67 -18.62 7.24 4.51
CA GLY A 67 -17.31 7.43 3.87
C GLY A 67 -17.42 8.06 2.48
N GLU A 68 -16.27 8.52 1.99
CA GLU A 68 -16.13 9.09 0.65
C GLU A 68 -15.58 8.05 -0.33
N ALA A 69 -16.24 7.92 -1.49
CA ALA A 69 -15.78 7.06 -2.57
C ALA A 69 -15.86 7.80 -3.91
N ILE A 70 -14.85 7.61 -4.76
CA ILE A 70 -14.78 8.17 -6.10
C ILE A 70 -14.73 7.04 -7.12
N LEU A 71 -15.69 7.05 -8.05
CA LEU A 71 -15.73 6.10 -9.13
C LEU A 71 -14.65 6.43 -10.17
N THR A 72 -13.85 5.43 -10.49
CA THR A 72 -12.77 5.46 -11.49
C THR A 72 -13.04 4.45 -12.60
N ASP A 73 -12.32 4.54 -13.71
CA ASP A 73 -12.44 3.57 -14.78
C ASP A 73 -12.06 2.15 -14.26
N PRO A 74 -12.94 1.16 -14.39
CA PRO A 74 -12.64 -0.23 -13.97
C PRO A 74 -11.47 -0.84 -14.75
N ALA A 75 -11.17 -0.36 -15.97
CA ALA A 75 -10.10 -0.85 -16.83
C ALA A 75 -8.70 -0.33 -16.46
N LEU A 76 -8.58 0.55 -15.47
CA LEU A 76 -7.26 1.04 -15.03
C LEU A 76 -6.34 -0.11 -14.65
N PRO A 77 -5.07 -0.10 -15.13
CA PRO A 77 -4.19 -1.27 -15.06
C PRO A 77 -3.72 -1.60 -13.65
N SER A 78 -3.50 -0.56 -12.81
CA SER A 78 -2.93 -0.75 -11.47
C SER A 78 -3.68 0.01 -10.36
N GLY A 79 -3.33 -0.30 -9.10
CA GLY A 79 -3.78 0.46 -7.94
C GLY A 79 -3.26 1.90 -7.96
N SER A 80 -2.02 2.10 -8.41
CA SER A 80 -1.39 3.42 -8.50
C SER A 80 -2.09 4.32 -9.54
N ASP A 81 -2.44 3.77 -10.70
CA ASP A 81 -3.22 4.49 -11.72
C ASP A 81 -4.61 4.86 -11.18
N ARG A 82 -5.24 3.94 -10.43
CA ARG A 82 -6.56 4.15 -9.85
C ARG A 82 -6.58 5.25 -8.80
N ILE A 83 -5.63 5.24 -7.86
CA ILE A 83 -5.56 6.30 -6.86
C ILE A 83 -5.22 7.65 -7.52
N PHE A 84 -4.39 7.67 -8.55
CA PHE A 84 -4.07 8.90 -9.26
C PHE A 84 -5.31 9.46 -9.98
N ALA A 85 -6.09 8.63 -10.66
CA ALA A 85 -7.34 9.06 -11.30
C ALA A 85 -8.37 9.59 -10.28
N ALA A 86 -8.44 8.98 -9.10
CA ALA A 86 -9.30 9.46 -8.02
C ALA A 86 -8.78 10.79 -7.43
N LEU A 87 -7.46 10.93 -7.25
CA LEU A 87 -6.82 12.15 -6.75
C LEU A 87 -7.11 13.36 -7.64
N GLU A 88 -6.98 13.21 -8.97
CA GLU A 88 -7.24 14.28 -9.93
C GLU A 88 -8.71 14.76 -9.86
N LYS A 89 -9.65 13.86 -9.57
CA LYS A 89 -11.06 14.21 -9.35
C LYS A 89 -11.32 14.86 -7.99
N ALA A 90 -10.66 14.33 -6.94
CA ALA A 90 -10.86 14.77 -5.55
C ALA A 90 -10.22 16.11 -5.24
N ASP A 91 -9.09 16.39 -5.88
CA ASP A 91 -8.23 17.52 -5.58
C ASP A 91 -7.67 18.19 -6.86
N PRO A 92 -8.56 18.77 -7.69
CA PRO A 92 -8.13 19.47 -8.91
C PRO A 92 -7.29 20.70 -8.61
N SER A 93 -7.37 21.24 -7.39
CA SER A 93 -6.59 22.39 -6.92
C SER A 93 -5.21 22.02 -6.39
N LYS A 94 -4.86 20.72 -6.37
CA LYS A 94 -3.56 20.19 -5.93
C LYS A 94 -3.16 20.62 -4.51
N LYS A 95 -4.11 20.63 -3.60
CA LYS A 95 -3.88 21.01 -2.19
C LYS A 95 -3.23 19.92 -1.37
N HIS A 96 -3.47 18.63 -1.72
CA HIS A 96 -2.85 17.51 -1.04
C HIS A 96 -1.45 17.27 -1.61
N ASP A 97 -0.43 17.34 -0.77
CA ASP A 97 0.99 17.21 -1.12
C ASP A 97 1.56 15.83 -0.85
N ILE A 98 0.94 15.07 0.06
CA ILE A 98 1.31 13.69 0.42
C ILE A 98 0.13 12.76 0.14
N ILE A 99 0.41 11.68 -0.62
CA ILE A 99 -0.59 10.72 -1.07
C ILE A 99 -0.25 9.34 -0.49
N ILE A 100 -1.14 8.80 0.33
CA ILE A 100 -0.97 7.45 0.90
C ILE A 100 -1.83 6.47 0.11
N ASN A 101 -1.20 5.47 -0.49
CA ASN A 101 -1.83 4.36 -1.20
C ASN A 101 -1.95 3.17 -0.26
N LEU A 102 -3.11 2.99 0.34
CA LEU A 102 -3.42 1.89 1.25
C LEU A 102 -4.18 0.79 0.50
N GLN A 103 -3.61 -0.41 0.42
CA GLN A 103 -4.25 -1.52 -0.26
C GLN A 103 -5.55 -1.97 0.41
N GLY A 104 -6.59 -2.19 -0.40
CA GLY A 104 -7.95 -2.52 0.08
C GLY A 104 -8.14 -3.96 0.59
N ASP A 105 -7.08 -4.74 0.73
CA ASP A 105 -7.07 -6.15 1.14
C ASP A 105 -6.31 -6.41 2.45
N LEU A 106 -6.03 -5.38 3.24
CA LEU A 106 -5.32 -5.44 4.51
C LEU A 106 -6.23 -5.13 5.71
N PRO A 107 -7.27 -5.94 5.99
CA PRO A 107 -8.26 -5.64 7.03
C PRO A 107 -7.74 -5.74 8.46
N LEU A 108 -6.50 -6.17 8.65
CA LEU A 108 -5.80 -6.30 9.94
C LEU A 108 -4.55 -5.40 10.01
N LEU A 109 -4.46 -4.39 9.14
CA LEU A 109 -3.37 -3.43 9.18
C LEU A 109 -3.43 -2.59 10.47
N GLU A 110 -2.30 -2.45 11.13
CA GLU A 110 -2.18 -1.55 12.27
C GLU A 110 -2.05 -0.09 11.82
N ARG A 111 -2.71 0.84 12.53
CA ARG A 111 -2.61 2.28 12.25
C ARG A 111 -1.18 2.81 12.34
N SER A 112 -0.39 2.27 13.26
CA SER A 112 1.04 2.56 13.41
C SER A 112 1.82 2.33 12.12
N THR A 113 1.45 1.33 11.32
CA THR A 113 2.08 1.03 10.03
C THR A 113 1.84 2.14 9.01
N ILE A 114 0.61 2.72 8.98
CA ILE A 114 0.31 3.86 8.11
C ILE A 114 1.12 5.09 8.54
N THR A 115 1.18 5.34 9.84
CA THR A 115 1.95 6.43 10.42
C THR A 115 3.45 6.29 10.13
N ALA A 116 4.00 5.07 10.22
CA ALA A 116 5.41 4.82 9.92
C ALA A 116 5.76 5.14 8.45
N ALA A 117 4.91 4.75 7.49
CA ALA A 117 5.10 5.10 6.09
C ALA A 117 4.99 6.61 5.85
N TYR A 118 4.01 7.25 6.49
CA TYR A 118 3.79 8.70 6.38
C TYR A 118 4.99 9.50 6.90
N ASN A 119 5.56 9.12 8.03
CA ASN A 119 6.68 9.83 8.67
C ASN A 119 7.95 9.85 7.81
N LEU A 120 8.12 8.93 6.85
CA LEU A 120 9.23 8.96 5.89
C LEU A 120 9.21 10.21 5.00
N MET A 121 8.04 10.83 4.83
CA MET A 121 7.90 12.03 4.00
C MET A 121 8.46 13.30 4.64
N ASP A 122 8.85 13.27 5.92
CA ASP A 122 9.56 14.37 6.57
C ASP A 122 10.97 14.61 5.96
N ASN A 123 11.52 13.62 5.29
CA ASN A 123 12.75 13.76 4.52
C ASN A 123 12.44 14.23 3.09
N ASP A 124 12.90 15.44 2.75
CA ASP A 124 12.65 16.05 1.43
C ASP A 124 13.26 15.30 0.26
N GLN A 125 14.26 14.46 0.49
CA GLN A 125 14.89 13.66 -0.56
C GLN A 125 14.09 12.39 -0.92
N VAL A 126 13.10 12.01 -0.12
CA VAL A 126 12.29 10.81 -0.34
C VAL A 126 11.16 11.11 -1.31
N ASP A 127 11.09 10.36 -2.40
CA ASP A 127 9.99 10.40 -3.36
C ASP A 127 8.83 9.51 -2.93
N ILE A 128 9.16 8.30 -2.43
CA ILE A 128 8.21 7.24 -2.07
C ILE A 128 8.62 6.65 -0.72
N GLY A 129 7.71 6.54 0.20
CA GLY A 129 7.84 5.80 1.45
C GLY A 129 7.11 4.45 1.37
N THR A 130 7.67 3.43 1.97
CA THR A 130 7.00 2.13 2.16
C THR A 130 7.44 1.50 3.48
N VAL A 131 6.95 0.32 3.79
CA VAL A 131 7.26 -0.36 5.05
C VAL A 131 7.70 -1.80 4.81
N ALA A 132 8.48 -2.32 5.75
CA ALA A 132 8.86 -3.73 5.75
C ALA A 132 8.93 -4.25 7.19
N ALA A 133 8.72 -5.55 7.37
CA ALA A 133 8.89 -6.25 8.64
C ALA A 133 9.97 -7.31 8.52
N LYS A 134 10.65 -7.64 9.63
CA LYS A 134 11.63 -8.71 9.65
C LYS A 134 10.96 -10.06 9.42
N ILE A 135 11.49 -10.87 8.49
CA ILE A 135 11.03 -12.23 8.28
C ILE A 135 11.53 -13.12 9.43
N ILE A 136 10.59 -13.61 10.23
CA ILE A 136 10.88 -14.46 11.39
C ILE A 136 10.66 -15.96 11.08
N ILE A 137 9.82 -16.29 10.10
CA ILE A 137 9.50 -17.66 9.69
C ILE A 137 10.51 -18.09 8.62
N PRO A 138 11.35 -19.13 8.85
CA PRO A 138 12.40 -19.50 7.91
C PRO A 138 11.91 -19.82 6.49
N GLU A 139 10.75 -20.47 6.37
CA GLU A 139 10.13 -20.88 5.12
C GLU A 139 9.75 -19.67 4.24
N GLU A 140 9.40 -18.55 4.85
CA GLU A 140 9.05 -17.30 4.16
C GLU A 140 10.24 -16.70 3.43
N LYS A 141 11.47 -16.93 3.89
CA LYS A 141 12.69 -16.45 3.23
C LYS A 141 12.82 -17.02 1.82
N LEU A 142 12.38 -18.26 1.62
CA LEU A 142 12.47 -18.96 0.34
C LEU A 142 11.21 -18.80 -0.53
N SER A 143 10.10 -18.31 0.05
CA SER A 143 8.83 -18.20 -0.65
C SER A 143 8.86 -17.07 -1.70
N PRO A 144 8.57 -17.34 -2.98
CA PRO A 144 8.46 -16.32 -4.01
C PRO A 144 7.21 -15.44 -3.87
N SER A 145 6.25 -15.85 -3.03
CA SER A 145 5.07 -15.02 -2.70
C SER A 145 5.43 -13.87 -1.76
N ILE A 146 6.48 -14.02 -0.98
CA ILE A 146 7.00 -13.02 -0.07
C ILE A 146 8.04 -12.16 -0.80
N VAL A 147 7.76 -10.89 -0.95
CA VAL A 147 8.70 -9.93 -1.55
C VAL A 147 9.73 -9.50 -0.51
N LYS A 148 11.02 -9.65 -0.83
CA LYS A 148 12.12 -9.19 0.03
C LYS A 148 12.52 -7.79 -0.33
N ALA A 149 12.65 -6.93 0.67
CA ALA A 149 13.22 -5.59 0.54
C ALA A 149 14.70 -5.62 0.91
N ILE A 150 15.55 -5.16 0.01
CA ILE A 150 16.98 -4.97 0.26
C ILE A 150 17.17 -3.52 0.69
N VAL A 151 17.60 -3.31 1.93
CA VAL A 151 17.57 -1.99 2.58
C VAL A 151 18.95 -1.60 3.08
N ALA A 152 19.37 -0.39 2.75
CA ALA A 152 20.49 0.28 3.43
C ALA A 152 19.92 1.04 4.63
N TRP A 153 19.98 0.42 5.80
CA TRP A 153 19.46 0.99 7.04
C TRP A 153 20.30 2.19 7.52
N ASN A 154 19.62 3.19 8.02
CA ASN A 154 20.22 4.33 8.69
C ASN A 154 20.75 3.92 10.09
N ASN A 155 21.48 4.81 10.76
CA ASN A 155 22.03 4.56 12.09
C ASN A 155 20.95 4.31 13.17
N ASP A 156 19.72 4.73 12.93
CA ASP A 156 18.57 4.47 13.81
C ASP A 156 18.12 3.00 13.79
N GLY A 157 18.46 2.26 12.73
CA GLY A 157 18.10 0.86 12.53
C GLY A 157 16.59 0.64 12.21
N ILE A 158 15.80 1.71 12.10
CA ILE A 158 14.35 1.65 11.88
C ILE A 158 13.89 2.33 10.59
N THR A 159 14.74 3.17 9.98
CA THR A 159 14.50 3.73 8.66
C THR A 159 15.68 3.44 7.74
N GLY A 160 15.46 3.38 6.43
CA GLY A 160 16.53 3.11 5.48
C GLY A 160 16.10 3.30 4.04
N ARG A 161 17.09 3.36 3.15
CA ARG A 161 16.86 3.46 1.71
C ARG A 161 16.68 2.07 1.10
N ALA A 162 15.63 1.88 0.31
CA ALA A 162 15.47 0.69 -0.52
C ALA A 162 16.53 0.68 -1.62
N LEU A 163 17.27 -0.43 -1.72
CA LEU A 163 18.22 -0.67 -2.79
C LEU A 163 17.61 -1.54 -3.90
N TYR A 164 16.75 -2.48 -3.53
CA TYR A 164 16.06 -3.37 -4.45
C TYR A 164 14.88 -4.08 -3.79
N PHE A 165 13.98 -4.64 -4.61
CA PHE A 165 12.91 -5.52 -4.19
C PHE A 165 12.93 -6.78 -5.06
N THR A 166 12.79 -7.97 -4.45
CA THR A 166 12.86 -9.23 -5.21
C THR A 166 12.00 -10.32 -4.58
N ARG A 167 11.57 -11.25 -5.43
CA ARG A 167 10.91 -12.49 -5.01
C ARG A 167 11.92 -13.60 -4.68
N ALA A 168 13.15 -13.47 -5.15
CA ALA A 168 14.24 -14.39 -4.81
C ALA A 168 14.65 -14.25 -3.34
N PRO A 169 15.26 -15.30 -2.74
CA PRO A 169 15.91 -15.19 -1.44
C PRO A 169 17.12 -14.25 -1.54
N ALA A 170 17.03 -13.09 -0.88
CA ALA A 170 18.09 -12.09 -0.87
C ALA A 170 17.99 -11.21 0.40
N PRO A 171 19.15 -10.69 0.92
CA PRO A 171 20.51 -11.00 0.51
C PRO A 171 20.95 -12.42 0.94
N THR A 172 22.05 -12.92 0.38
CA THR A 172 22.68 -14.18 0.81
C THR A 172 23.42 -14.00 2.14
N GLY A 173 23.55 -15.07 2.92
CA GLY A 173 24.25 -15.08 4.22
C GLY A 173 23.29 -15.07 5.41
N ASP A 174 23.85 -14.95 6.62
CA ASP A 174 23.14 -15.17 7.89
C ASP A 174 22.40 -13.94 8.43
N GLY A 175 22.33 -12.86 7.64
CA GLY A 175 21.64 -11.63 8.04
C GLY A 175 20.11 -11.72 8.03
N PRO A 176 19.42 -10.71 8.58
CA PRO A 176 17.99 -10.62 8.50
C PRO A 176 17.51 -10.35 7.07
N MET A 177 16.37 -10.94 6.70
CA MET A 177 15.61 -10.59 5.51
C MET A 177 14.34 -9.84 5.91
N TYR A 178 13.83 -8.98 5.05
CA TYR A 178 12.71 -8.11 5.34
C TYR A 178 11.59 -8.32 4.32
N HIS A 179 10.38 -8.61 4.82
CA HIS A 179 9.16 -8.73 4.03
C HIS A 179 8.65 -7.34 3.70
N HIS A 180 8.62 -6.99 2.43
CA HIS A 180 8.02 -5.75 1.94
C HIS A 180 6.49 -5.81 2.06
N ILE A 181 5.89 -4.76 2.59
CA ILE A 181 4.45 -4.60 2.73
C ILE A 181 3.98 -3.55 1.71
N GLY A 182 2.95 -3.88 0.94
CA GLY A 182 2.44 -3.08 -0.20
C GLY A 182 1.68 -1.81 0.19
N LEU A 183 2.11 -1.09 1.21
CA LEU A 183 1.64 0.23 1.59
C LEU A 183 2.64 1.27 1.09
N TYR A 184 2.17 2.31 0.41
CA TYR A 184 3.06 3.34 -0.12
C TYR A 184 2.59 4.74 0.24
N THR A 185 3.54 5.62 0.48
CA THR A 185 3.32 7.06 0.62
C THR A 185 4.14 7.78 -0.43
N TYR A 186 3.52 8.68 -1.16
CA TYR A 186 4.17 9.43 -2.24
C TYR A 186 4.13 10.93 -1.92
N LYS A 187 5.19 11.66 -2.27
CA LYS A 187 5.01 13.07 -2.57
C LYS A 187 4.16 13.20 -3.83
N ARG A 188 3.26 14.19 -3.90
CA ARG A 188 2.36 14.34 -5.07
C ARG A 188 3.13 14.32 -6.40
N HIS A 189 4.17 15.10 -6.52
CA HIS A 189 4.97 15.17 -7.75
C HIS A 189 5.61 13.82 -8.11
N ALA A 190 5.96 13.02 -7.09
CA ALA A 190 6.49 11.68 -7.28
C ALA A 190 5.43 10.72 -7.83
N LEU A 191 4.19 10.75 -7.32
CA LEU A 191 3.09 9.97 -7.88
C LEU A 191 2.76 10.40 -9.31
N GLU A 192 2.67 11.71 -9.56
CA GLU A 192 2.44 12.27 -10.91
C GLU A 192 3.53 11.86 -11.93
N ARG A 193 4.79 11.74 -11.47
CA ARG A 193 5.90 11.22 -12.27
C ARG A 193 5.77 9.72 -12.48
N PHE A 194 5.54 8.97 -11.41
CA PHE A 194 5.51 7.51 -11.40
C PHE A 194 4.48 6.92 -12.37
N VAL A 195 3.24 7.43 -12.35
CA VAL A 195 2.17 6.91 -13.22
C VAL A 195 2.40 7.22 -14.71
N LYS A 196 3.29 8.16 -15.04
CA LYS A 196 3.66 8.50 -16.42
C LYS A 196 4.86 7.69 -16.95
N LEU A 197 5.58 6.99 -16.06
CA LEU A 197 6.71 6.17 -16.46
C LEU A 197 6.23 4.94 -17.22
N PRO A 198 6.93 4.54 -18.28
CA PRO A 198 6.65 3.26 -18.95
C PRO A 198 6.98 2.10 -18.01
N ILE A 199 6.27 0.98 -18.21
CA ILE A 199 6.60 -0.26 -17.51
C ILE A 199 8.06 -0.63 -17.77
N SER A 200 8.80 -0.91 -16.70
CA SER A 200 10.25 -1.13 -16.76
C SER A 200 10.63 -2.61 -16.84
N PRO A 201 11.83 -2.96 -17.32
CA PRO A 201 12.28 -4.35 -17.45
C PRO A 201 12.26 -5.15 -16.16
N LEU A 202 12.78 -4.60 -15.06
CA LEU A 202 12.80 -5.30 -13.77
C LEU A 202 11.40 -5.43 -13.17
N GLU A 203 10.54 -4.43 -13.35
CA GLU A 203 9.13 -4.50 -12.97
C GLU A 203 8.44 -5.69 -13.67
N GLN A 204 8.66 -5.86 -14.98
CA GLN A 204 8.08 -6.97 -15.74
C GLN A 204 8.63 -8.34 -15.29
N GLN A 205 9.91 -8.41 -15.01
CA GLN A 205 10.60 -9.63 -14.59
C GLN A 205 10.16 -10.10 -13.21
N GLU A 206 10.21 -9.21 -12.22
CA GLU A 206 9.87 -9.49 -10.83
C GLU A 206 8.35 -9.40 -10.57
N LYS A 207 7.59 -8.76 -11.46
CA LYS A 207 6.17 -8.38 -11.27
C LYS A 207 5.99 -7.54 -10.01
N LEU A 208 6.83 -6.53 -9.87
CA LEU A 208 6.89 -5.60 -8.75
C LEU A 208 6.89 -4.16 -9.27
N GLU A 209 5.77 -3.47 -9.16
CA GLU A 209 5.53 -2.15 -9.74
C GLU A 209 6.53 -1.09 -9.23
N GLN A 210 6.94 -1.15 -7.97
CA GLN A 210 7.87 -0.20 -7.36
C GLN A 210 9.28 -0.22 -7.96
N LEU A 211 9.66 -1.28 -8.69
CA LEU A 211 10.95 -1.34 -9.39
C LEU A 211 11.02 -0.32 -10.50
N ARG A 212 9.90 0.04 -11.14
CA ARG A 212 9.81 1.13 -12.11
C ARG A 212 10.35 2.45 -11.53
N ALA A 213 10.02 2.72 -10.28
CA ALA A 213 10.53 3.91 -9.59
C ALA A 213 12.07 3.86 -9.42
N LEU A 214 12.60 2.73 -8.93
CA LEU A 214 14.05 2.57 -8.73
C LEU A 214 14.82 2.65 -10.05
N GLU A 215 14.34 1.99 -11.12
CA GLU A 215 14.98 2.04 -12.44
C GLU A 215 15.00 3.46 -13.04
N ASN A 216 14.09 4.33 -12.61
CA ASN A 216 14.04 5.72 -13.04
C ASN A 216 14.64 6.71 -12.03
N GLY A 217 15.46 6.22 -11.08
CA GLY A 217 16.21 7.04 -10.14
C GLY A 217 15.37 7.73 -9.08
N MET A 218 14.13 7.27 -8.84
CA MET A 218 13.32 7.76 -7.71
C MET A 218 13.81 7.14 -6.41
N ARG A 219 13.80 7.91 -5.35
CA ARG A 219 14.22 7.44 -4.03
C ARG A 219 13.04 6.83 -3.28
N ILE A 220 13.21 5.56 -2.90
CA ILE A 220 12.27 4.85 -2.02
C ILE A 220 12.94 4.67 -0.67
N ASP A 221 12.32 5.14 0.40
CA ASP A 221 12.75 4.84 1.78
C ASP A 221 11.75 3.89 2.45
N ILE A 222 12.25 3.12 3.40
CA ILE A 222 11.52 2.07 4.12
C ILE A 222 11.55 2.37 5.61
N ALA A 223 10.38 2.25 6.27
CA ALA A 223 10.32 2.14 7.71
C ALA A 223 10.16 0.68 8.15
N LEU A 224 10.91 0.27 9.17
CA LEU A 224 10.77 -1.02 9.81
C LEU A 224 9.53 -1.00 10.71
N VAL A 225 8.68 -2.01 10.56
CA VAL A 225 7.51 -2.24 11.41
C VAL A 225 7.58 -3.61 12.08
N ASP A 226 6.85 -3.79 13.18
CA ASP A 226 6.98 -4.98 14.02
C ASP A 226 6.33 -6.21 13.38
N THR A 227 5.21 -6.03 12.65
CA THR A 227 4.39 -7.11 12.13
C THR A 227 4.09 -6.95 10.66
N VAL A 228 3.96 -8.08 9.96
CA VAL A 228 3.38 -8.13 8.61
C VAL A 228 1.86 -8.19 8.77
N PRO A 229 1.10 -7.22 8.21
CA PRO A 229 -0.35 -7.28 8.26
C PRO A 229 -0.86 -8.50 7.50
N PHE A 230 -1.87 -9.16 8.06
CA PHE A 230 -2.50 -10.29 7.39
C PHE A 230 -3.36 -9.78 6.21
N GLY A 231 -2.93 -10.13 4.99
CA GLY A 231 -3.67 -9.83 3.76
C GLY A 231 -4.67 -10.92 3.43
N VAL A 232 -5.78 -10.55 2.82
CA VAL A 232 -6.83 -11.47 2.37
C VAL A 232 -6.83 -11.56 0.85
N ASP A 233 -6.37 -12.69 0.33
CA ASP A 233 -6.27 -12.94 -1.11
C ASP A 233 -7.06 -14.17 -1.59
N THR A 234 -7.30 -15.11 -0.70
CA THR A 234 -7.98 -16.39 -0.98
C THR A 234 -9.19 -16.59 -0.04
N PRO A 235 -10.10 -17.54 -0.34
CA PRO A 235 -11.15 -17.91 0.61
C PRO A 235 -10.62 -18.37 1.95
N GLU A 236 -9.50 -19.09 1.98
CA GLU A 236 -8.85 -19.56 3.20
C GLU A 236 -8.33 -18.41 4.05
N ASP A 237 -7.80 -17.36 3.41
CA ASP A 237 -7.36 -16.14 4.11
C ASP A 237 -8.57 -15.40 4.70
N LEU A 238 -9.69 -15.37 3.97
CA LEU A 238 -10.93 -14.75 4.45
C LEU A 238 -11.43 -15.43 5.74
N GLU A 239 -11.46 -16.76 5.77
CA GLU A 239 -11.87 -17.50 6.97
C GLU A 239 -10.91 -17.26 8.14
N LYS A 240 -9.61 -17.20 7.89
CA LYS A 240 -8.63 -16.82 8.92
C LYS A 240 -8.84 -15.41 9.44
N ALA A 241 -9.10 -14.44 8.54
CA ALA A 241 -9.38 -13.06 8.93
C ALA A 241 -10.61 -12.96 9.85
N LYS A 242 -11.68 -13.73 9.56
CA LYS A 242 -12.87 -13.82 10.44
C LYS A 242 -12.57 -14.32 11.84
N LEU A 243 -11.59 -15.23 11.98
CA LEU A 243 -11.17 -15.73 13.29
C LEU A 243 -10.31 -14.71 14.06
N LEU A 244 -9.50 -13.93 13.37
CA LEU A 244 -8.59 -12.94 13.96
C LEU A 244 -9.27 -11.65 14.36
N ILE A 245 -10.32 -11.26 13.62
CA ILE A 245 -11.12 -10.06 13.88
C ILE A 245 -12.31 -10.47 14.76
N LYS A 246 -12.29 -9.99 16.00
CA LYS A 246 -13.39 -10.24 16.97
C LYS A 246 -14.49 -9.20 16.79
#